data_de1e472400255c6f1436196642cccdbb
#
_entry.id   de1e472400255c6f1436196642cccdbb
#
_cell.length_a   1.000
_cell.length_b   1.000
_cell.length_c   1.000
_cell.angle_alpha   90.00
_cell.angle_beta   90.00
_cell.angle_gamma   90.00
#
_symmetry.space_group_name_H-M   'P 1'
#
loop_
_entity.id
_entity.type
_entity.pdbx_description
1 polymer ?
#
loop_
_entity_poly.entity_id
_entity_poly.type
_entity_poly.pdbx_seq_one_letter_code
_entity_poly.pdbx_strand_id
1 'polypeptide(L)'
;MCTEVFKEEYGLYQEKVYCFVHLSIQEYLAALYVFLSNSSADLLMTAVNQALESKNGHLDLYLRFLLGLSTDSSKTLLQRLLGPTGINSHTIKETAQYIKEKIQENLSPERTINLFHCLTELGDNSLVEEVQRYLNSGNISADDLSPAQYSALAFVMLMSDEELDVFDLKKYIRSDEEHCRLLPVVKNSRTALLNSCDLIDKHSDVLSSALRSNSSPLRELDLSDNNLKDSGVKLLSATLGDLHCKLEILRLSGCRVTEEGCSSLDSALRSNPSHLRELDLSYNHPGDSGVKLLSAVLEDPSCKLEKLNVDHGGECRTRPGLQKYSCQLTLDPNTANRFLSLSGGKRKVTGGAEQPYPDHPERFDSWNQVLCRESLTGRCYWEAEWDGFGAWIGVTYKGIRRKGGRDCGLGYNDKSWSLCCNTDRYSVWHNNKETLIPIKPSGSRRVGVYLDWGAGALSFYRVSSDGLTPLHRFTSSFTESLYPGFGVHYRNSSVSL
;
A
#
# COMPACT_ATOMS: atom_id res chain seq x y z
N MET A 1 11.98 48.22 -3.94
CA MET A 1 11.49 46.98 -3.33
C MET A 1 9.96 46.85 -3.36
N CYS A 2 9.23 47.95 -3.39
CA CYS A 2 7.77 47.91 -3.55
C CYS A 2 7.39 48.48 -4.91
N THR A 3 6.48 47.84 -5.62
CA THR A 3 5.84 48.37 -6.83
C THR A 3 4.47 48.91 -6.47
N GLU A 4 4.13 50.06 -7.04
CA GLU A 4 2.80 50.66 -6.95
C GLU A 4 1.89 49.91 -7.92
N VAL A 5 0.81 49.30 -7.43
CA VAL A 5 -0.23 48.61 -8.21
C VAL A 5 -1.51 49.42 -8.09
N PHE A 6 -2.07 49.84 -9.22
CA PHE A 6 -3.39 50.47 -9.22
C PHE A 6 -4.46 49.38 -9.18
N LYS A 7 -5.29 49.34 -8.10
CA LYS A 7 -6.49 48.57 -8.05
C LYS A 7 -7.62 49.37 -8.66
N GLU A 8 -8.11 48.97 -9.83
CA GLU A 8 -9.34 49.51 -10.40
C GLU A 8 -10.52 48.95 -9.62
N GLU A 9 -11.08 49.76 -8.70
CA GLU A 9 -12.44 49.52 -8.20
C GLU A 9 -13.40 50.45 -8.95
N TYR A 10 -14.56 49.94 -9.32
CA TYR A 10 -15.62 50.65 -10.02
C TYR A 10 -15.99 51.95 -9.30
N GLY A 11 -15.55 53.07 -9.82
CA GLY A 11 -16.04 54.41 -9.55
C GLY A 11 -15.32 55.19 -8.44
N LEU A 12 -14.58 56.20 -8.85
CA LEU A 12 -14.23 57.46 -8.17
C LEU A 12 -13.10 57.53 -7.13
N TYR A 13 -12.50 56.44 -6.62
CA TYR A 13 -11.29 56.52 -5.80
C TYR A 13 -10.28 55.48 -6.23
N GLN A 14 -9.13 55.89 -6.76
CA GLN A 14 -7.96 55.03 -6.95
C GLN A 14 -7.20 54.94 -5.62
N GLU A 15 -7.36 53.86 -4.88
CA GLU A 15 -6.47 53.55 -3.77
C GLU A 15 -5.13 53.05 -4.31
N LYS A 16 -4.04 53.73 -3.94
CA LYS A 16 -2.68 53.25 -4.23
C LYS A 16 -2.35 52.07 -3.32
N VAL A 17 -2.26 50.91 -3.92
CA VAL A 17 -1.82 49.68 -3.19
C VAL A 17 -0.35 49.43 -3.53
N TYR A 18 0.49 49.27 -2.52
CA TYR A 18 1.90 48.94 -2.67
C TYR A 18 2.08 47.45 -2.48
N CYS A 19 2.71 46.78 -3.45
CA CYS A 19 3.00 45.38 -3.40
C CYS A 19 4.51 45.14 -3.37
N PHE A 20 4.98 44.20 -2.54
CA PHE A 20 6.38 43.79 -2.55
C PHE A 20 6.69 43.02 -3.82
N VAL A 21 7.82 43.32 -4.46
CA VAL A 21 8.29 42.62 -5.66
C VAL A 21 8.64 41.17 -5.36
N HIS A 22 9.03 40.88 -4.11
CA HIS A 22 9.43 39.56 -3.67
C HIS A 22 8.66 39.17 -2.40
N LEU A 23 7.87 38.09 -2.48
CA LEU A 23 7.03 37.64 -1.38
C LEU A 23 7.85 37.30 -0.13
N SER A 24 9.03 36.67 -0.28
CA SER A 24 9.91 36.37 0.84
C SER A 24 10.34 37.58 1.65
N ILE A 25 10.53 38.76 0.99
CA ILE A 25 10.87 39.99 1.69
C ILE A 25 9.67 40.50 2.48
N GLN A 26 8.47 40.35 1.94
CA GLN A 26 7.22 40.70 2.64
C GLN A 26 7.08 39.87 3.90
N GLU A 27 7.21 38.53 3.79
CA GLU A 27 7.10 37.59 4.91
C GLU A 27 8.17 37.85 5.99
N TYR A 28 9.41 38.10 5.58
CA TYR A 28 10.51 38.46 6.49
C TYR A 28 10.22 39.74 7.26
N LEU A 29 9.79 40.81 6.59
CA LEU A 29 9.47 42.08 7.25
C LEU A 29 8.25 41.97 8.18
N ALA A 30 7.26 41.18 7.81
CA ALA A 30 6.12 40.86 8.69
C ALA A 30 6.60 40.15 9.96
N ALA A 31 7.43 39.12 9.81
CA ALA A 31 8.02 38.39 10.95
C ALA A 31 8.88 39.32 11.83
N LEU A 32 9.71 40.15 11.22
CA LEU A 32 10.53 41.13 11.94
C LEU A 32 9.66 42.12 12.73
N TYR A 33 8.60 42.66 12.09
CA TYR A 33 7.68 43.59 12.76
C TYR A 33 7.03 42.96 13.98
N VAL A 34 6.49 41.71 13.86
CA VAL A 34 5.85 40.99 14.95
C VAL A 34 6.87 40.68 16.04
N PHE A 35 8.06 40.24 15.69
CA PHE A 35 9.17 39.95 16.63
C PHE A 35 9.53 41.19 17.48
N LEU A 36 9.55 42.38 16.85
CA LEU A 36 9.89 43.65 17.52
C LEU A 36 8.75 44.24 18.33
N SER A 37 7.51 44.00 17.90
CA SER A 37 6.33 44.61 18.50
C SER A 37 5.75 43.81 19.65
N ASN A 38 6.15 42.54 19.80
CA ASN A 38 5.54 41.63 20.75
C ASN A 38 6.61 40.94 21.61
N SER A 39 6.49 41.09 22.94
CA SER A 39 7.38 40.48 23.93
C SER A 39 6.74 39.31 24.70
N SER A 40 5.62 38.79 24.22
CA SER A 40 4.92 37.68 24.87
C SER A 40 5.70 36.37 24.75
N ALA A 41 5.81 35.62 25.86
CA ALA A 41 6.42 34.28 25.88
C ALA A 41 5.67 33.30 24.97
N ASP A 42 4.35 33.48 24.79
CA ASP A 42 3.49 32.60 23.97
C ASP A 42 3.49 32.93 22.49
N LEU A 43 4.22 33.98 22.06
CA LEU A 43 4.22 34.45 20.69
C LEU A 43 4.57 33.32 19.69
N LEU A 44 5.60 32.56 19.97
CA LEU A 44 6.10 31.54 19.05
C LEU A 44 5.12 30.36 18.91
N MET A 45 4.56 29.91 20.03
CA MET A 45 3.56 28.83 20.02
C MET A 45 2.25 29.27 19.32
N THR A 46 1.85 30.51 19.53
CA THR A 46 0.70 31.08 18.83
C THR A 46 0.93 31.16 17.33
N ALA A 47 2.13 31.56 16.88
CA ALA A 47 2.51 31.59 15.48
C ALA A 47 2.53 30.20 14.84
N VAL A 48 3.00 29.17 15.58
CA VAL A 48 2.95 27.77 15.13
C VAL A 48 1.47 27.35 14.87
N ASN A 49 0.57 27.62 15.81
CA ASN A 49 -0.85 27.27 15.64
C ASN A 49 -1.48 28.01 14.47
N GLN A 50 -1.23 29.32 14.33
CA GLN A 50 -1.74 30.10 13.21
C GLN A 50 -1.24 29.59 11.86
N ALA A 51 0.02 29.18 11.78
CA ALA A 51 0.57 28.56 10.56
C ALA A 51 -0.10 27.21 10.28
N LEU A 52 -0.31 26.36 11.28
CA LEU A 52 -1.00 25.08 11.13
C LEU A 52 -2.46 25.22 10.71
N GLU A 53 -3.16 26.25 11.17
CA GLU A 53 -4.55 26.56 10.82
C GLU A 53 -4.66 27.29 9.47
N SER A 54 -3.56 27.87 8.96
CA SER A 54 -3.56 28.66 7.73
C SER A 54 -3.96 27.81 6.52
N LYS A 55 -4.72 28.40 5.59
CA LYS A 55 -5.04 27.75 4.32
C LYS A 55 -3.80 27.71 3.42
N ASN A 56 -3.54 26.58 2.78
CA ASN A 56 -2.48 26.42 1.75
C ASN A 56 -1.07 26.83 2.19
N GLY A 57 -0.75 26.80 3.49
CA GLY A 57 0.62 27.06 3.97
C GLY A 57 1.14 28.49 3.78
N HIS A 58 0.27 29.47 3.56
CA HIS A 58 0.70 30.85 3.28
C HIS A 58 1.44 31.54 4.44
N LEU A 59 1.38 30.99 5.67
CA LEU A 59 2.13 31.46 6.83
C LEU A 59 3.41 30.64 7.11
N ASP A 60 3.71 29.63 6.32
CA ASP A 60 4.81 28.72 6.60
C ASP A 60 6.18 29.43 6.55
N LEU A 61 6.41 30.26 5.54
CA LEU A 61 7.64 31.01 5.40
C LEU A 61 7.76 32.12 6.46
N TYR A 62 6.65 32.78 6.78
CA TYR A 62 6.58 33.75 7.87
C TYR A 62 6.98 33.11 9.21
N LEU A 63 6.42 31.93 9.53
CA LEU A 63 6.75 31.19 10.74
C LEU A 63 8.25 30.86 10.82
N ARG A 64 8.84 30.36 9.75
CA ARG A 64 10.28 30.04 9.70
C ARG A 64 11.14 31.28 9.96
N PHE A 65 10.83 32.41 9.34
CA PHE A 65 11.53 33.66 9.62
C PHE A 65 11.38 34.11 11.06
N LEU A 66 10.19 34.01 11.65
CA LEU A 66 9.96 34.39 13.03
C LEU A 66 10.77 33.53 14.00
N LEU A 67 10.82 32.21 13.78
CA LEU A 67 11.63 31.27 14.58
C LEU A 67 13.12 31.54 14.41
N GLY A 68 13.60 31.73 13.17
CA GLY A 68 15.00 32.05 12.89
C GLY A 68 15.45 33.38 13.53
N LEU A 69 14.60 34.41 13.55
CA LEU A 69 14.86 35.68 14.23
C LEU A 69 14.95 35.50 15.76
N SER A 70 14.28 34.49 16.31
CA SER A 70 14.23 34.22 17.75
C SER A 70 15.48 33.52 18.29
N THR A 71 16.39 33.04 17.43
CA THR A 71 17.62 32.37 17.85
C THR A 71 18.64 33.33 18.49
N ASP A 72 19.51 32.81 19.36
CA ASP A 72 20.51 33.63 20.05
C ASP A 72 21.52 34.28 19.11
N SER A 73 21.86 33.61 17.98
CA SER A 73 22.72 34.19 16.94
C SER A 73 22.07 35.41 16.25
N SER A 74 20.80 35.27 15.88
CA SER A 74 20.05 36.39 15.26
C SER A 74 19.85 37.54 16.22
N LYS A 75 19.53 37.26 17.50
CA LYS A 75 19.37 38.24 18.56
C LYS A 75 20.67 39.06 18.77
N THR A 76 21.82 38.37 18.82
CA THR A 76 23.11 39.06 18.99
C THR A 76 23.39 40.08 17.90
N LEU A 77 22.99 39.77 16.66
CA LEU A 77 23.09 40.68 15.53
C LEU A 77 22.07 41.83 15.62
N LEU A 78 20.85 41.54 16.04
CA LEU A 78 19.76 42.51 16.12
C LEU A 78 19.81 43.38 17.39
N GLN A 79 20.39 42.92 18.51
CA GLN A 79 20.56 43.69 19.74
C GLN A 79 21.29 45.01 19.53
N ARG A 80 22.24 45.08 18.58
CA ARG A 80 22.93 46.31 18.21
C ARG A 80 22.01 47.36 17.54
N LEU A 81 20.85 46.91 17.04
CA LEU A 81 19.90 47.76 16.29
C LEU A 81 18.62 48.02 17.10
N LEU A 82 18.20 47.12 17.98
CA LEU A 82 16.81 47.01 18.40
C LEU A 82 16.59 46.91 19.94
N GLY A 83 17.65 46.83 20.74
CA GLY A 83 17.50 46.71 22.20
C GLY A 83 17.11 45.30 22.70
N PRO A 84 16.84 45.13 23.98
CA PRO A 84 16.58 43.77 24.56
C PRO A 84 15.20 43.22 24.14
N THR A 85 15.20 41.96 23.71
CA THR A 85 13.99 41.21 23.33
C THR A 85 13.55 40.27 24.47
N GLY A 86 12.23 40.08 24.68
CA GLY A 86 11.67 39.27 25.75
C GLY A 86 11.79 37.73 25.57
N ILE A 87 12.18 37.25 24.40
CA ILE A 87 12.32 35.82 24.10
C ILE A 87 13.70 35.32 24.61
N ASN A 88 13.72 34.28 25.41
CA ASN A 88 14.93 33.69 25.98
C ASN A 88 15.16 32.24 25.44
N SER A 89 16.31 31.66 25.78
CA SER A 89 16.64 30.28 25.35
C SER A 89 15.73 29.20 25.95
N HIS A 90 15.05 29.47 27.05
CA HIS A 90 14.02 28.56 27.62
C HIS A 90 12.77 28.52 26.70
N THR A 91 12.28 29.68 26.29
CA THR A 91 11.14 29.80 25.37
C THR A 91 11.40 29.07 24.04
N ILE A 92 12.64 29.15 23.52
CA ILE A 92 13.04 28.44 22.30
C ILE A 92 12.93 26.92 22.49
N LYS A 93 13.43 26.38 23.61
CA LYS A 93 13.36 24.95 23.93
C LYS A 93 11.91 24.47 24.10
N GLU A 94 11.08 25.27 24.78
CA GLU A 94 9.66 24.96 24.96
C GLU A 94 8.93 24.96 23.62
N THR A 95 9.24 25.91 22.74
CA THR A 95 8.68 25.99 21.38
C THR A 95 9.11 24.78 20.54
N ALA A 96 10.39 24.38 20.60
CA ALA A 96 10.88 23.19 19.90
C ALA A 96 10.18 21.91 20.40
N GLN A 97 9.99 21.79 21.71
CA GLN A 97 9.26 20.66 22.28
C GLN A 97 7.78 20.66 21.83
N TYR A 98 7.14 21.81 21.83
CA TYR A 98 5.78 21.97 21.35
C TYR A 98 5.64 21.59 19.86
N ILE A 99 6.58 22.00 19.01
CA ILE A 99 6.61 21.59 17.59
C ILE A 99 6.75 20.06 17.47
N LYS A 100 7.59 19.40 18.28
CA LYS A 100 7.73 17.94 18.29
C LYS A 100 6.43 17.24 18.69
N GLU A 101 5.68 17.78 19.62
CA GLU A 101 4.36 17.27 20.01
C GLU A 101 3.36 17.39 18.83
N LYS A 102 3.37 18.53 18.13
CA LYS A 102 2.55 18.73 16.94
C LYS A 102 2.91 17.78 15.77
N ILE A 103 4.17 17.44 15.59
CA ILE A 103 4.62 16.45 14.60
C ILE A 103 4.04 15.04 14.89
N GLN A 104 3.73 14.72 16.15
CA GLN A 104 3.09 13.44 16.51
C GLN A 104 1.61 13.39 16.10
N GLU A 105 0.96 14.54 15.95
CA GLU A 105 -0.42 14.62 15.49
C GLU A 105 -0.54 14.18 14.03
N ASN A 106 -1.76 13.84 13.60
CA ASN A 106 -2.03 13.42 12.22
C ASN A 106 -2.16 14.64 11.28
N LEU A 107 -1.04 15.30 11.01
CA LEU A 107 -0.94 16.45 10.10
C LEU A 107 -0.72 15.98 8.66
N SER A 108 -0.99 16.88 7.70
CA SER A 108 -0.59 16.63 6.31
C SER A 108 0.94 16.56 6.18
N PRO A 109 1.45 15.77 5.22
CA PRO A 109 2.90 15.64 5.01
C PRO A 109 3.61 16.97 4.81
N GLU A 110 3.03 17.91 4.07
CA GLU A 110 3.59 19.23 3.82
C GLU A 110 3.73 20.05 5.10
N ARG A 111 2.71 19.98 5.97
CA ARG A 111 2.74 20.65 7.29
C ARG A 111 3.84 20.07 8.16
N THR A 112 3.92 18.75 8.19
CA THR A 112 4.96 18.06 8.96
C THR A 112 6.36 18.40 8.49
N ILE A 113 6.59 18.42 7.17
CA ILE A 113 7.87 18.83 6.58
C ILE A 113 8.21 20.27 6.97
N ASN A 114 7.23 21.19 6.92
CA ASN A 114 7.46 22.58 7.34
C ASN A 114 7.84 22.68 8.82
N LEU A 115 7.22 21.87 9.70
CA LEU A 115 7.59 21.85 11.12
C LEU A 115 9.02 21.34 11.33
N PHE A 116 9.53 20.39 10.53
CA PHE A 116 10.94 19.99 10.57
C PHE A 116 11.86 21.14 10.12
N HIS A 117 11.49 21.89 9.11
CA HIS A 117 12.23 23.13 8.77
C HIS A 117 12.21 24.12 9.93
N CYS A 118 11.11 24.27 10.64
CA CYS A 118 11.02 25.11 11.84
C CYS A 118 11.95 24.64 12.96
N LEU A 119 12.05 23.32 13.20
CA LEU A 119 13.03 22.76 14.15
C LEU A 119 14.46 23.05 13.74
N THR A 120 14.77 22.93 12.46
CA THR A 120 16.09 23.27 11.90
C THR A 120 16.41 24.74 12.11
N GLU A 121 15.47 25.67 11.90
CA GLU A 121 15.65 27.11 12.18
C GLU A 121 15.94 27.37 13.67
N LEU A 122 15.34 26.59 14.57
CA LEU A 122 15.60 26.66 16.02
C LEU A 122 16.90 25.96 16.45
N GLY A 123 17.57 25.24 15.54
CA GLY A 123 18.79 24.48 15.81
C GLY A 123 18.53 23.14 16.52
N ASP A 124 17.30 22.64 16.52
CA ASP A 124 16.95 21.34 17.10
C ASP A 124 16.85 20.25 16.02
N ASN A 125 17.93 19.52 15.83
CA ASN A 125 18.03 18.40 14.87
C ASN A 125 17.92 17.02 15.52
N SER A 126 17.54 16.93 16.81
CA SER A 126 17.59 15.68 17.58
C SER A 126 16.83 14.51 16.96
N LEU A 127 15.61 14.73 16.41
CA LEU A 127 14.83 13.70 15.73
C LEU A 127 15.51 13.24 14.43
N VAL A 128 16.09 14.15 13.68
CA VAL A 128 16.80 13.85 12.42
C VAL A 128 18.07 13.05 12.71
N GLU A 129 18.85 13.44 13.71
CA GLU A 129 20.07 12.72 14.13
C GLU A 129 19.77 11.32 14.67
N GLU A 130 18.65 11.15 15.35
CA GLU A 130 18.18 9.85 15.81
C GLU A 130 17.86 8.92 14.65
N VAL A 131 17.08 9.37 13.68
CA VAL A 131 16.74 8.60 12.48
C VAL A 131 17.97 8.31 11.63
N GLN A 132 18.90 9.24 11.51
CA GLN A 132 20.15 9.03 10.78
C GLN A 132 21.02 7.94 11.41
N ARG A 133 21.05 7.86 12.75
CA ARG A 133 21.71 6.75 13.47
C ARG A 133 21.04 5.40 13.16
N TYR A 134 19.71 5.35 13.07
CA TYR A 134 18.98 4.15 12.66
C TYR A 134 19.33 3.72 11.22
N LEU A 135 19.32 4.65 10.28
CA LEU A 135 19.67 4.36 8.88
C LEU A 135 21.10 3.80 8.75
N ASN A 136 22.05 4.36 9.48
CA ASN A 136 23.46 3.95 9.45
C ASN A 136 23.68 2.60 10.12
N SER A 137 22.85 2.17 11.06
CA SER A 137 22.98 0.89 11.74
C SER A 137 22.61 -0.32 10.88
N GLY A 138 21.92 -0.12 9.77
CA GLY A 138 21.45 -1.20 8.86
C GLY A 138 20.38 -2.10 9.46
N ASN A 139 20.02 -1.89 10.74
CA ASN A 139 19.00 -2.64 11.46
C ASN A 139 17.77 -1.77 11.70
N ILE A 140 17.03 -1.47 10.63
CA ILE A 140 15.73 -0.83 10.79
C ILE A 140 14.73 -1.92 11.21
N SER A 141 14.52 -2.06 12.52
CA SER A 141 13.34 -2.73 13.03
C SER A 141 12.20 -1.72 12.99
N ALA A 142 11.30 -1.86 12.03
CA ALA A 142 10.16 -0.98 11.87
C ALA A 142 9.22 -0.97 13.09
N ASP A 143 9.36 -1.95 14.00
CA ASP A 143 8.55 -2.09 15.21
C ASP A 143 8.85 -1.03 16.28
N ASP A 144 9.93 -0.25 16.14
CA ASP A 144 10.44 0.65 17.18
C ASP A 144 10.31 2.15 16.84
N LEU A 145 9.81 2.53 15.66
CA LEU A 145 9.71 3.94 15.27
C LEU A 145 8.37 4.57 15.68
N SER A 146 8.47 5.73 16.35
CA SER A 146 7.30 6.58 16.63
C SER A 146 6.81 7.31 15.37
N PRO A 147 5.57 7.81 15.35
CA PRO A 147 5.05 8.62 14.24
C PRO A 147 5.93 9.82 13.88
N ALA A 148 6.54 10.46 14.90
CA ALA A 148 7.48 11.57 14.68
C ALA A 148 8.77 11.12 13.99
N GLN A 149 9.27 9.93 14.33
CA GLN A 149 10.46 9.36 13.71
C GLN A 149 10.22 8.94 12.26
N TYR A 150 9.02 8.42 11.92
CA TYR A 150 8.62 8.20 10.51
C TYR A 150 8.59 9.50 9.70
N SER A 151 8.08 10.57 10.32
CA SER A 151 8.08 11.88 9.68
C SER A 151 9.49 12.45 9.51
N ALA A 152 10.37 12.22 10.49
CA ALA A 152 11.79 12.57 10.38
C ALA A 152 12.51 11.77 9.30
N LEU A 153 12.17 10.47 9.15
CA LEU A 153 12.68 9.62 8.09
C LEU A 153 12.29 10.15 6.70
N ALA A 154 11.01 10.52 6.53
CA ALA A 154 10.55 11.15 5.30
C ALA A 154 11.30 12.45 5.01
N PHE A 155 11.48 13.30 6.02
CA PHE A 155 12.21 14.55 5.91
C PHE A 155 13.68 14.33 5.48
N VAL A 156 14.39 13.39 6.09
CA VAL A 156 15.77 13.04 5.72
C VAL A 156 15.86 12.57 4.27
N MET A 157 14.96 11.68 3.85
CA MET A 157 14.93 11.16 2.47
C MET A 157 14.58 12.25 1.44
N LEU A 158 13.76 13.23 1.82
CA LEU A 158 13.36 14.34 0.94
C LEU A 158 14.42 15.43 0.85
N MET A 159 15.26 15.60 1.89
CA MET A 159 16.32 16.59 1.96
C MET A 159 17.68 16.05 1.46
N SER A 160 17.76 14.76 1.16
CA SER A 160 18.93 14.20 0.48
C SER A 160 19.04 14.76 -0.93
N ASP A 161 20.23 15.20 -1.31
CA ASP A 161 20.53 15.62 -2.71
C ASP A 161 20.65 14.39 -3.64
N GLU A 162 20.60 13.18 -3.11
CA GLU A 162 20.67 11.94 -3.87
C GLU A 162 19.26 11.45 -4.22
N GLU A 163 19.02 11.22 -5.52
CA GLU A 163 17.81 10.54 -5.99
C GLU A 163 17.82 9.08 -5.53
N LEU A 164 16.67 8.60 -5.04
CA LEU A 164 16.51 7.18 -4.71
C LEU A 164 16.24 6.39 -6.00
N ASP A 165 17.08 5.43 -6.32
CA ASP A 165 16.82 4.52 -7.45
C ASP A 165 15.51 3.76 -7.22
N VAL A 166 15.31 3.17 -6.04
CA VAL A 166 14.13 2.40 -5.67
C VAL A 166 13.67 2.75 -4.27
N PHE A 167 12.45 3.24 -4.15
CA PHE A 167 11.73 3.39 -2.90
C PHE A 167 10.73 2.24 -2.74
N ASP A 168 11.01 1.32 -1.84
CA ASP A 168 10.13 0.20 -1.50
C ASP A 168 9.52 0.46 -0.11
N LEU A 169 8.24 0.85 -0.10
CA LEU A 169 7.55 1.25 1.12
C LEU A 169 7.50 0.12 2.16
N LYS A 170 7.42 -1.14 1.73
CA LYS A 170 7.37 -2.32 2.62
C LYS A 170 8.62 -2.50 3.48
N LYS A 171 9.75 -1.94 3.05
CA LYS A 171 10.99 -2.01 3.84
C LYS A 171 10.94 -1.19 5.11
N TYR A 172 10.04 -0.20 5.17
CA TYR A 172 9.99 0.79 6.24
C TYR A 172 8.74 0.68 7.09
N ILE A 173 7.73 -0.13 6.73
CA ILE A 173 6.39 -0.07 7.34
C ILE A 173 5.89 -1.47 7.72
N ARG A 174 5.20 -1.54 8.89
CA ARG A 174 4.46 -2.72 9.35
C ARG A 174 3.02 -2.44 9.78
N SER A 175 2.62 -1.17 9.94
CA SER A 175 1.26 -0.78 10.33
C SER A 175 0.61 0.18 9.33
N ASP A 176 -0.73 0.14 9.25
CA ASP A 176 -1.52 0.84 8.23
C ASP A 176 -1.56 2.37 8.37
N GLU A 177 -1.35 2.92 9.58
CA GLU A 177 -1.52 4.36 9.84
C GLU A 177 -0.30 5.21 9.44
N GLU A 178 0.87 4.59 9.28
CA GLU A 178 2.15 5.30 9.09
C GLU A 178 2.51 5.50 7.62
N HIS A 179 1.79 4.83 6.71
CA HIS A 179 2.01 4.89 5.25
C HIS A 179 2.01 6.33 4.72
N CYS A 180 1.04 7.13 5.14
CA CYS A 180 0.86 8.49 4.65
C CYS A 180 2.08 9.39 4.90
N ARG A 181 2.86 9.11 5.94
CA ARG A 181 4.01 9.94 6.33
C ARG A 181 5.20 9.76 5.39
N LEU A 182 5.37 8.56 4.80
CA LEU A 182 6.46 8.25 3.87
C LEU A 182 6.08 8.42 2.38
N LEU A 183 4.79 8.46 2.04
CA LEU A 183 4.36 8.63 0.65
C LEU A 183 4.97 9.85 -0.08
N PRO A 184 5.23 11.01 0.56
CA PRO A 184 5.87 12.13 -0.12
C PRO A 184 7.26 11.83 -0.67
N VAL A 185 7.96 10.80 -0.15
CA VAL A 185 9.29 10.38 -0.61
C VAL A 185 9.26 9.88 -2.06
N VAL A 186 8.11 9.43 -2.54
CA VAL A 186 7.90 9.00 -3.93
C VAL A 186 8.39 10.06 -4.94
N LYS A 187 8.23 11.35 -4.64
CA LYS A 187 8.66 12.44 -5.55
C LYS A 187 10.18 12.49 -5.81
N ASN A 188 11.00 11.93 -4.91
CA ASN A 188 12.46 11.88 -5.01
C ASN A 188 12.97 10.51 -5.49
N SER A 189 12.08 9.60 -5.91
CA SER A 189 12.42 8.25 -6.28
C SER A 189 12.24 8.03 -7.78
N ARG A 190 13.11 7.24 -8.40
CA ARG A 190 12.97 6.84 -9.81
C ARG A 190 11.93 5.72 -9.97
N THR A 191 11.94 4.74 -9.06
CA THR A 191 10.98 3.64 -8.97
C THR A 191 10.35 3.64 -7.59
N ALA A 192 9.01 3.64 -7.52
CA ALA A 192 8.28 3.53 -6.27
C ALA A 192 7.46 2.23 -6.23
N LEU A 193 7.78 1.35 -5.27
CA LEU A 193 7.10 0.09 -5.02
C LEU A 193 6.20 0.26 -3.80
N LEU A 194 4.91 0.45 -4.05
CA LEU A 194 3.87 0.68 -3.05
C LEU A 194 2.81 -0.43 -3.07
N ASN A 195 3.11 -1.56 -3.69
CA ASN A 195 2.18 -2.67 -3.86
C ASN A 195 1.88 -3.37 -2.54
N SER A 196 0.60 -3.75 -2.32
CA SER A 196 0.11 -4.41 -1.10
C SER A 196 0.46 -3.63 0.19
N CYS A 197 0.26 -2.33 0.17
CA CYS A 197 0.50 -1.41 1.30
C CYS A 197 -0.81 -0.87 1.88
N ASP A 198 -1.95 -1.53 1.66
CA ASP A 198 -3.28 -1.15 2.13
C ASP A 198 -3.70 0.30 1.81
N LEU A 199 -3.13 0.85 0.71
CA LEU A 199 -3.46 2.18 0.25
C LEU A 199 -4.92 2.23 -0.23
N ILE A 200 -5.60 3.31 0.12
CA ILE A 200 -6.98 3.60 -0.29
C ILE A 200 -7.01 4.89 -1.11
N ASP A 201 -8.17 5.22 -1.65
CA ASP A 201 -8.39 6.36 -2.55
C ASP A 201 -7.87 7.71 -2.01
N LYS A 202 -8.03 7.99 -0.71
CA LYS A 202 -7.50 9.22 -0.10
C LYS A 202 -5.98 9.42 -0.21
N HIS A 203 -5.21 8.33 -0.34
CA HIS A 203 -3.75 8.39 -0.50
C HIS A 203 -3.33 8.85 -1.89
N SER A 204 -4.25 8.81 -2.86
CA SER A 204 -4.01 9.24 -4.23
C SER A 204 -3.76 10.76 -4.34
N ASP A 205 -4.25 11.57 -3.40
CA ASP A 205 -3.98 13.01 -3.36
C ASP A 205 -2.48 13.29 -3.13
N VAL A 206 -1.87 12.57 -2.17
CA VAL A 206 -0.44 12.70 -1.86
C VAL A 206 0.41 12.23 -3.04
N LEU A 207 0.03 11.10 -3.65
CA LEU A 207 0.71 10.56 -4.83
C LEU A 207 0.58 11.50 -6.03
N SER A 208 -0.59 12.08 -6.24
CA SER A 208 -0.83 13.07 -7.29
C SER A 208 0.04 14.32 -7.10
N SER A 209 0.20 14.78 -5.86
CA SER A 209 1.10 15.89 -5.54
C SER A 209 2.57 15.56 -5.87
N ALA A 210 3.01 14.35 -5.53
CA ALA A 210 4.36 13.88 -5.86
C ALA A 210 4.60 13.77 -7.37
N LEU A 211 3.63 13.31 -8.14
CA LEU A 211 3.69 13.19 -9.60
C LEU A 211 3.69 14.56 -10.33
N ARG A 212 3.06 15.58 -9.77
CA ARG A 212 3.01 16.94 -10.35
C ARG A 212 4.32 17.71 -10.24
N SER A 213 5.27 17.24 -9.45
CA SER A 213 6.55 17.92 -9.30
C SER A 213 7.34 17.88 -10.61
N ASN A 214 7.62 19.04 -11.20
CA ASN A 214 8.40 19.15 -12.45
C ASN A 214 9.81 18.54 -12.34
N SER A 215 10.34 18.46 -11.12
CA SER A 215 11.66 17.88 -10.81
C SER A 215 11.60 16.42 -10.41
N SER A 216 10.42 15.77 -10.41
CA SER A 216 10.32 14.36 -9.99
C SER A 216 11.04 13.44 -10.98
N PRO A 217 12.00 12.60 -10.50
CA PRO A 217 12.67 11.60 -11.31
C PRO A 217 11.81 10.37 -11.59
N LEU A 218 10.58 10.29 -11.04
CA LEU A 218 9.74 9.10 -11.05
C LEU A 218 9.41 8.63 -12.47
N ARG A 219 9.71 7.35 -12.75
CA ARG A 219 9.45 6.67 -14.02
C ARG A 219 8.56 5.44 -13.84
N GLU A 220 8.62 4.80 -12.70
CA GLU A 220 7.87 3.58 -12.41
C GLU A 220 7.13 3.70 -11.08
N LEU A 221 5.83 3.41 -11.10
CA LEU A 221 4.96 3.41 -9.94
C LEU A 221 4.15 2.12 -9.88
N ASP A 222 4.40 1.31 -8.87
CA ASP A 222 3.64 0.09 -8.60
C ASP A 222 2.71 0.28 -7.40
N LEU A 223 1.42 0.33 -7.68
CA LEU A 223 0.33 0.45 -6.72
C LEU A 223 -0.52 -0.83 -6.63
N SER A 224 -0.03 -1.93 -7.19
CA SER A 224 -0.77 -3.20 -7.23
C SER A 224 -1.25 -3.65 -5.86
N ASP A 225 -2.39 -4.35 -5.82
CA ASP A 225 -2.97 -4.95 -4.61
C ASP A 225 -3.39 -3.96 -3.51
N ASN A 226 -3.65 -2.73 -3.89
CA ASN A 226 -4.23 -1.71 -3.02
C ASN A 226 -5.75 -1.57 -3.22
N ASN A 227 -6.39 -0.71 -2.45
CA ASN A 227 -7.84 -0.50 -2.49
C ASN A 227 -8.18 0.91 -3.01
N LEU A 228 -7.60 1.30 -4.14
CA LEU A 228 -7.72 2.66 -4.69
C LEU A 228 -9.09 2.94 -5.29
N LYS A 229 -9.73 1.94 -5.91
CA LYS A 229 -11.00 2.06 -6.64
C LYS A 229 -10.91 3.12 -7.77
N ASP A 230 -12.06 3.38 -8.40
CA ASP A 230 -12.14 4.39 -9.47
C ASP A 230 -11.89 5.82 -8.95
N SER A 231 -12.29 6.11 -7.70
CA SER A 231 -12.06 7.42 -7.07
C SER A 231 -10.57 7.76 -6.97
N GLY A 232 -9.74 6.84 -6.49
CA GLY A 232 -8.30 7.04 -6.42
C GLY A 232 -7.63 7.08 -7.79
N VAL A 233 -8.05 6.23 -8.71
CA VAL A 233 -7.54 6.24 -10.10
C VAL A 233 -7.88 7.53 -10.83
N LYS A 234 -9.05 8.11 -10.61
CA LYS A 234 -9.46 9.40 -11.17
C LYS A 234 -8.54 10.54 -10.73
N LEU A 235 -8.15 10.56 -9.46
CA LEU A 235 -7.20 11.56 -8.93
C LEU A 235 -5.81 11.40 -9.58
N LEU A 236 -5.32 10.17 -9.68
CA LEU A 236 -4.05 9.88 -10.37
C LEU A 236 -4.11 10.23 -11.85
N SER A 237 -5.21 9.92 -12.54
CA SER A 237 -5.43 10.20 -13.96
C SER A 237 -5.35 11.69 -14.27
N ALA A 238 -5.89 12.54 -13.40
CA ALA A 238 -5.79 13.99 -13.56
C ALA A 238 -4.33 14.48 -13.61
N THR A 239 -3.44 13.79 -12.92
CA THR A 239 -2.00 14.12 -12.90
C THR A 239 -1.24 13.44 -14.04
N LEU A 240 -1.61 12.19 -14.38
CA LEU A 240 -1.03 11.47 -15.52
C LEU A 240 -1.27 12.21 -16.84
N GLY A 241 -2.41 12.89 -16.97
CA GLY A 241 -2.75 13.73 -18.12
C GLY A 241 -1.96 15.06 -18.21
N ASP A 242 -1.20 15.43 -17.18
CA ASP A 242 -0.33 16.59 -17.20
C ASP A 242 0.94 16.31 -18.03
N LEU A 243 1.27 17.21 -18.97
CA LEU A 243 2.43 17.08 -19.84
C LEU A 243 3.79 17.05 -19.11
N HIS A 244 3.82 17.49 -17.86
CA HIS A 244 5.01 17.42 -17.00
C HIS A 244 5.19 16.06 -16.34
N CYS A 245 4.15 15.22 -16.29
CA CYS A 245 4.24 13.86 -15.76
C CYS A 245 5.05 12.98 -16.71
N LYS A 246 6.16 12.44 -16.22
CA LYS A 246 7.11 11.63 -17.01
C LYS A 246 7.07 10.15 -16.64
N LEU A 247 5.97 9.68 -16.04
CA LEU A 247 5.81 8.28 -15.66
C LEU A 247 5.78 7.40 -16.91
N GLU A 248 6.58 6.32 -16.88
CA GLU A 248 6.70 5.37 -17.98
C GLU A 248 5.97 4.06 -17.70
N ILE A 249 5.92 3.62 -16.45
CA ILE A 249 5.31 2.37 -16.02
C ILE A 249 4.36 2.63 -14.86
N LEU A 250 3.09 2.22 -15.03
CA LEU A 250 2.08 2.27 -13.99
C LEU A 250 1.46 0.90 -13.78
N ARG A 251 1.56 0.35 -12.56
CA ARG A 251 0.90 -0.90 -12.19
C ARG A 251 -0.22 -0.64 -11.18
N LEU A 252 -1.42 -1.01 -11.58
CA LEU A 252 -2.67 -0.92 -10.81
C LEU A 252 -3.36 -2.29 -10.69
N SER A 253 -2.59 -3.38 -10.79
CA SER A 253 -3.11 -4.73 -10.70
C SER A 253 -3.88 -4.94 -9.38
N GLY A 254 -5.12 -5.45 -9.45
CA GLY A 254 -5.91 -5.73 -8.24
C GLY A 254 -6.30 -4.50 -7.40
N CYS A 255 -6.42 -3.33 -8.00
CA CYS A 255 -6.79 -2.08 -7.31
C CYS A 255 -8.30 -1.80 -7.28
N ARG A 256 -9.15 -2.73 -7.74
CA ARG A 256 -10.61 -2.60 -7.82
C ARG A 256 -11.06 -1.52 -8.81
N VAL A 257 -10.32 -1.39 -9.90
CA VAL A 257 -10.64 -0.48 -11.01
C VAL A 257 -11.77 -1.08 -11.85
N THR A 258 -12.73 -0.26 -12.23
CA THR A 258 -13.84 -0.63 -13.12
C THR A 258 -13.77 0.15 -14.45
N GLU A 259 -14.82 0.08 -15.25
CA GLU A 259 -14.95 0.83 -16.50
C GLU A 259 -14.81 2.35 -16.28
N GLU A 260 -15.29 2.89 -15.15
CA GLU A 260 -15.18 4.33 -14.83
C GLU A 260 -13.71 4.75 -14.65
N GLY A 261 -12.92 3.94 -13.94
CA GLY A 261 -11.48 4.18 -13.78
C GLY A 261 -10.74 4.06 -15.12
N CYS A 262 -11.10 3.10 -15.96
CA CYS A 262 -10.56 2.95 -17.31
C CYS A 262 -10.85 4.16 -18.21
N SER A 263 -12.04 4.74 -18.12
CA SER A 263 -12.41 5.97 -18.85
C SER A 263 -11.55 7.16 -18.40
N SER A 264 -11.26 7.26 -17.10
CA SER A 264 -10.37 8.30 -16.56
C SER A 264 -8.94 8.14 -17.06
N LEU A 265 -8.43 6.91 -17.14
CA LEU A 265 -7.11 6.59 -17.67
C LEU A 265 -7.03 6.86 -19.19
N ASP A 266 -8.04 6.47 -19.97
CA ASP A 266 -8.13 6.80 -21.42
C ASP A 266 -7.99 8.31 -21.65
N SER A 267 -8.75 9.10 -20.91
CA SER A 267 -8.70 10.57 -21.01
C SER A 267 -7.31 11.12 -20.67
N ALA A 268 -6.66 10.58 -19.65
CA ALA A 268 -5.31 10.98 -19.24
C ALA A 268 -4.26 10.62 -20.31
N LEU A 269 -4.32 9.41 -20.86
CA LEU A 269 -3.37 8.93 -21.87
C LEU A 269 -3.48 9.72 -23.18
N ARG A 270 -4.69 10.14 -23.56
CA ARG A 270 -4.90 11.02 -24.72
C ARG A 270 -4.42 12.44 -24.48
N SER A 271 -4.48 12.93 -23.22
CA SER A 271 -3.98 14.26 -22.85
C SER A 271 -2.45 14.31 -22.79
N ASN A 272 -1.82 13.23 -22.34
CA ASN A 272 -0.35 13.09 -22.27
C ASN A 272 0.10 11.77 -22.92
N PRO A 273 0.16 11.72 -24.26
CA PRO A 273 0.45 10.48 -24.99
C PRO A 273 1.94 10.11 -25.02
N SER A 274 2.82 10.97 -24.51
CA SER A 274 4.25 10.91 -24.83
C SER A 274 5.12 10.16 -23.83
N HIS A 275 4.59 9.67 -22.69
CA HIS A 275 5.44 9.13 -21.64
C HIS A 275 5.08 7.71 -21.22
N LEU A 276 3.80 7.40 -20.91
CA LEU A 276 3.44 6.08 -20.39
C LEU A 276 3.62 4.99 -21.47
N ARG A 277 4.41 3.95 -21.14
CA ARG A 277 4.73 2.81 -22.01
C ARG A 277 4.05 1.52 -21.55
N GLU A 278 3.93 1.32 -20.24
CA GLU A 278 3.32 0.12 -19.66
C GLU A 278 2.21 0.49 -18.67
N LEU A 279 1.03 -0.12 -18.87
CA LEU A 279 -0.11 -0.03 -17.96
C LEU A 279 -0.59 -1.43 -17.59
N ASP A 280 -0.53 -1.78 -16.31
CA ASP A 280 -1.04 -3.05 -15.80
C ASP A 280 -2.31 -2.82 -14.99
N LEU A 281 -3.42 -3.30 -15.53
CA LEU A 281 -4.76 -3.34 -14.93
C LEU A 281 -5.24 -4.76 -14.68
N SER A 282 -4.36 -5.75 -14.66
CA SER A 282 -4.73 -7.14 -14.38
C SER A 282 -5.47 -7.27 -13.04
N TYR A 283 -6.27 -8.30 -12.89
CA TYR A 283 -7.09 -8.54 -11.67
C TYR A 283 -8.01 -7.37 -11.27
N ASN A 284 -8.49 -6.61 -12.24
CA ASN A 284 -9.50 -5.57 -12.08
C ASN A 284 -10.82 -5.95 -12.78
N HIS A 285 -11.75 -5.02 -12.91
CA HIS A 285 -13.02 -5.23 -13.62
C HIS A 285 -13.25 -4.13 -14.69
N PRO A 286 -12.38 -4.02 -15.70
CA PRO A 286 -12.50 -2.99 -16.72
C PRO A 286 -13.78 -3.11 -17.58
N GLY A 287 -14.44 -4.27 -17.58
CA GLY A 287 -15.54 -4.56 -18.49
C GLY A 287 -15.11 -4.55 -19.96
N ASP A 288 -16.02 -4.92 -20.87
CA ASP A 288 -15.72 -4.93 -22.32
C ASP A 288 -15.47 -3.52 -22.85
N SER A 289 -16.18 -2.51 -22.32
CA SER A 289 -16.03 -1.11 -22.74
C SER A 289 -14.69 -0.55 -22.31
N GLY A 290 -14.27 -0.78 -21.07
CA GLY A 290 -12.97 -0.30 -20.56
C GLY A 290 -11.80 -0.93 -21.31
N VAL A 291 -11.86 -2.24 -21.59
CA VAL A 291 -10.87 -2.93 -22.41
C VAL A 291 -10.82 -2.33 -23.82
N LYS A 292 -11.98 -2.07 -24.44
CA LYS A 292 -12.07 -1.51 -25.79
C LYS A 292 -11.49 -0.08 -25.87
N LEU A 293 -11.78 0.75 -24.87
CA LEU A 293 -11.24 2.12 -24.76
C LEU A 293 -9.71 2.11 -24.69
N LEU A 294 -9.13 1.33 -23.78
CA LEU A 294 -7.69 1.29 -23.57
C LEU A 294 -6.95 0.56 -24.71
N SER A 295 -7.57 -0.44 -25.34
CA SER A 295 -7.01 -1.08 -26.54
C SER A 295 -6.92 -0.09 -27.71
N ALA A 296 -7.89 0.82 -27.84
CA ALA A 296 -7.83 1.87 -28.86
C ALA A 296 -6.68 2.87 -28.62
N VAL A 297 -6.30 3.11 -27.36
CA VAL A 297 -5.11 3.91 -27.03
C VAL A 297 -3.83 3.16 -27.36
N LEU A 298 -3.79 1.84 -27.12
CA LEU A 298 -2.64 0.99 -27.47
C LEU A 298 -2.40 0.94 -29.00
N GLU A 299 -3.48 1.01 -29.78
CA GLU A 299 -3.42 0.99 -31.25
C GLU A 299 -3.15 2.40 -31.84
N ASP A 300 -3.22 3.46 -31.04
CA ASP A 300 -3.00 4.83 -31.50
C ASP A 300 -1.51 5.12 -31.67
N PRO A 301 -1.00 5.33 -32.90
CA PRO A 301 0.42 5.59 -33.16
C PRO A 301 0.93 6.91 -32.55
N SER A 302 0.05 7.81 -32.14
CA SER A 302 0.42 9.05 -31.44
C SER A 302 0.70 8.82 -29.94
N CYS A 303 0.25 7.70 -29.38
CA CYS A 303 0.47 7.32 -27.99
C CYS A 303 1.65 6.37 -27.85
N LYS A 304 2.49 6.59 -26.83
CA LYS A 304 3.65 5.74 -26.54
C LYS A 304 3.34 4.47 -25.74
N LEU A 305 2.08 4.19 -25.47
CA LEU A 305 1.71 2.97 -24.76
C LEU A 305 2.07 1.73 -25.61
N GLU A 306 2.99 0.91 -25.11
CA GLU A 306 3.52 -0.28 -25.76
C GLU A 306 2.92 -1.57 -25.20
N LYS A 307 2.51 -1.53 -23.91
CA LYS A 307 2.03 -2.72 -23.20
C LYS A 307 0.83 -2.38 -22.33
N LEU A 308 -0.26 -3.10 -22.56
CA LEU A 308 -1.47 -3.07 -21.74
C LEU A 308 -1.77 -4.48 -21.23
N ASN A 309 -1.90 -4.64 -19.91
CA ASN A 309 -2.31 -5.89 -19.31
C ASN A 309 -3.68 -5.70 -18.62
N VAL A 310 -4.68 -6.46 -19.09
CA VAL A 310 -6.05 -6.49 -18.53
C VAL A 310 -6.47 -7.91 -18.16
N ASP A 311 -5.51 -8.84 -18.04
CA ASP A 311 -5.78 -10.25 -17.78
C ASP A 311 -6.43 -10.48 -16.42
N HIS A 312 -7.09 -11.64 -16.28
CA HIS A 312 -7.75 -12.05 -15.04
C HIS A 312 -8.86 -11.09 -14.57
N GLY A 313 -9.46 -10.32 -15.48
CA GLY A 313 -10.60 -9.44 -15.18
C GLY A 313 -11.85 -10.21 -14.75
N GLY A 314 -12.78 -9.51 -14.08
CA GLY A 314 -14.07 -10.07 -13.72
C GLY A 314 -14.78 -9.32 -12.60
N GLU A 315 -16.09 -9.48 -12.48
CA GLU A 315 -16.93 -8.79 -11.49
C GLU A 315 -16.47 -9.03 -10.04
N CYS A 316 -15.96 -10.24 -9.72
CA CYS A 316 -15.47 -10.54 -8.38
C CYS A 316 -14.29 -9.63 -7.95
N ARG A 317 -13.58 -9.00 -8.89
CA ARG A 317 -12.43 -8.11 -8.62
C ARG A 317 -12.83 -6.81 -7.91
N THR A 318 -14.11 -6.46 -7.92
CA THR A 318 -14.64 -5.30 -7.19
C THR A 318 -14.84 -5.55 -5.69
N ARG A 319 -14.74 -6.81 -5.24
CA ARG A 319 -14.92 -7.20 -3.83
C ARG A 319 -13.75 -6.75 -2.96
N PRO A 320 -13.97 -6.51 -1.66
CA PRO A 320 -12.90 -6.11 -0.74
C PRO A 320 -11.97 -7.28 -0.37
N GLY A 321 -10.74 -6.94 0.02
CA GLY A 321 -9.77 -7.91 0.56
C GLY A 321 -9.46 -9.04 -0.42
N LEU A 322 -9.18 -10.24 0.11
CA LEU A 322 -8.83 -11.41 -0.70
C LEU A 322 -9.99 -11.92 -1.56
N GLN A 323 -11.23 -11.56 -1.25
CA GLN A 323 -12.41 -11.93 -2.05
C GLN A 323 -12.32 -11.44 -3.49
N LYS A 324 -11.57 -10.39 -3.78
CA LYS A 324 -11.31 -9.95 -5.16
C LYS A 324 -10.55 -10.99 -5.99
N TYR A 325 -9.83 -11.92 -5.37
CA TYR A 325 -9.13 -13.03 -6.04
C TYR A 325 -9.92 -14.33 -6.05
N SER A 326 -11.21 -14.31 -5.69
CA SER A 326 -12.01 -15.52 -5.66
C SER A 326 -12.01 -16.26 -6.99
N CYS A 327 -11.83 -17.56 -6.94
CA CYS A 327 -11.87 -18.47 -8.07
C CYS A 327 -12.92 -19.56 -7.85
N GLN A 328 -13.49 -20.05 -8.95
CA GLN A 328 -14.45 -21.16 -8.93
C GLN A 328 -13.68 -22.47 -9.05
N LEU A 329 -13.93 -23.40 -8.13
CA LEU A 329 -13.27 -24.69 -8.09
C LEU A 329 -14.31 -25.81 -8.16
N THR A 330 -13.97 -26.87 -8.90
CA THR A 330 -14.77 -28.08 -9.03
C THR A 330 -13.90 -29.33 -8.82
N LEU A 331 -14.39 -30.26 -8.04
CA LEU A 331 -13.69 -31.51 -7.78
C LEU A 331 -13.67 -32.41 -9.00
N ASP A 332 -12.53 -33.04 -9.28
CA ASP A 332 -12.38 -33.99 -10.39
C ASP A 332 -12.69 -35.41 -9.91
N PRO A 333 -13.82 -36.00 -10.37
CA PRO A 333 -14.19 -37.37 -10.01
C PRO A 333 -13.16 -38.42 -10.41
N ASN A 334 -12.33 -38.14 -11.42
CA ASN A 334 -11.30 -39.08 -11.86
C ASN A 334 -10.17 -39.24 -10.84
N THR A 335 -9.93 -38.20 -10.03
CA THR A 335 -8.89 -38.22 -9.00
C THR A 335 -9.39 -38.74 -7.65
N ALA A 336 -10.69 -38.67 -7.41
CA ALA A 336 -11.29 -39.03 -6.11
C ALA A 336 -11.01 -40.48 -5.72
N ASN A 337 -10.57 -40.69 -4.48
CA ASN A 337 -10.49 -42.05 -3.89
C ASN A 337 -11.87 -42.74 -3.89
N ARG A 338 -11.90 -44.07 -3.99
CA ARG A 338 -13.17 -44.83 -4.05
C ARG A 338 -14.07 -44.66 -2.81
N PHE A 339 -13.51 -44.34 -1.66
CA PHE A 339 -14.26 -44.11 -0.41
C PHE A 339 -14.75 -42.68 -0.25
N LEU A 340 -14.72 -41.87 -1.32
CA LEU A 340 -15.20 -40.51 -1.35
C LEU A 340 -16.43 -40.37 -2.25
N SER A 341 -17.50 -39.77 -1.72
CA SER A 341 -18.65 -39.36 -2.51
C SER A 341 -18.58 -37.88 -2.83
N LEU A 342 -18.89 -37.51 -4.07
CA LEU A 342 -18.94 -36.12 -4.54
C LEU A 342 -20.39 -35.66 -4.73
N SER A 343 -20.73 -34.49 -4.20
CA SER A 343 -22.08 -33.91 -4.25
C SER A 343 -22.04 -32.41 -4.46
N GLY A 344 -23.19 -31.72 -4.41
CA GLY A 344 -23.28 -30.28 -4.52
C GLY A 344 -22.69 -29.73 -5.83
N GLY A 345 -22.97 -30.38 -6.96
CA GLY A 345 -22.39 -29.96 -8.23
C GLY A 345 -20.86 -30.16 -8.33
N LYS A 346 -20.34 -31.18 -7.62
CA LYS A 346 -18.89 -31.48 -7.47
C LYS A 346 -18.14 -30.42 -6.67
N ARG A 347 -18.81 -29.80 -5.71
CA ARG A 347 -18.21 -28.84 -4.78
C ARG A 347 -18.12 -29.35 -3.35
N LYS A 348 -18.64 -30.54 -3.06
CA LYS A 348 -18.58 -31.17 -1.75
C LYS A 348 -18.03 -32.59 -1.87
N VAL A 349 -17.07 -32.93 -1.03
CA VAL A 349 -16.55 -34.28 -0.86
C VAL A 349 -16.87 -34.79 0.54
N THR A 350 -17.32 -36.04 0.64
CA THR A 350 -17.66 -36.71 1.92
C THR A 350 -17.03 -38.10 1.94
N GLY A 351 -16.37 -38.44 3.04
CA GLY A 351 -15.83 -39.79 3.30
C GLY A 351 -16.95 -40.75 3.67
N GLY A 352 -16.98 -41.94 3.08
CA GLY A 352 -18.06 -42.87 3.32
C GLY A 352 -17.83 -44.28 2.81
N ALA A 353 -18.89 -44.89 2.27
CA ALA A 353 -18.84 -46.19 1.64
C ALA A 353 -18.13 -46.15 0.29
N GLU A 354 -17.67 -47.29 -0.16
CA GLU A 354 -17.03 -47.43 -1.48
C GLU A 354 -18.02 -47.06 -2.61
N GLN A 355 -17.55 -46.21 -3.49
CA GLN A 355 -18.30 -45.71 -4.65
C GLN A 355 -17.94 -46.54 -5.90
N PRO A 356 -18.86 -46.75 -6.81
CA PRO A 356 -18.64 -47.54 -8.04
C PRO A 356 -17.89 -46.71 -9.11
N TYR A 357 -16.80 -46.08 -8.76
CA TYR A 357 -16.00 -45.36 -9.72
C TYR A 357 -15.20 -46.29 -10.62
N PRO A 358 -15.12 -46.01 -11.95
CA PRO A 358 -14.26 -46.79 -12.84
C PRO A 358 -12.80 -46.59 -12.45
N ASP A 359 -11.96 -47.57 -12.81
CA ASP A 359 -10.51 -47.39 -12.66
C ASP A 359 -10.00 -46.22 -13.53
N HIS A 360 -9.13 -45.43 -12.92
CA HIS A 360 -8.52 -44.29 -13.59
C HIS A 360 -7.08 -44.12 -13.11
N PRO A 361 -6.11 -43.84 -13.98
CA PRO A 361 -4.72 -43.65 -13.59
C PRO A 361 -4.53 -42.45 -12.61
N GLU A 362 -5.35 -41.41 -12.72
CA GLU A 362 -5.32 -40.25 -11.83
C GLU A 362 -5.99 -40.48 -10.46
N ARG A 363 -6.69 -41.62 -10.25
CA ARG A 363 -7.40 -41.90 -9.01
C ARG A 363 -6.45 -42.27 -7.88
N PHE A 364 -6.57 -41.59 -6.75
CA PHE A 364 -5.87 -41.96 -5.53
C PHE A 364 -6.39 -43.33 -5.00
N ASP A 365 -5.49 -44.22 -4.63
CA ASP A 365 -5.83 -45.55 -4.10
C ASP A 365 -5.76 -45.64 -2.58
N SER A 366 -4.76 -45.03 -1.95
CA SER A 366 -4.44 -45.23 -0.54
C SER A 366 -4.94 -44.10 0.36
N TRP A 367 -5.05 -42.89 -0.15
CA TRP A 367 -5.46 -41.71 0.59
C TRP A 367 -6.87 -41.26 0.15
N ASN A 368 -7.75 -41.02 1.14
CA ASN A 368 -9.08 -40.45 0.89
C ASN A 368 -8.98 -38.98 0.50
N GLN A 369 -8.48 -38.71 -0.68
CA GLN A 369 -8.25 -37.36 -1.22
C GLN A 369 -8.70 -37.23 -2.67
N VAL A 370 -8.95 -35.99 -3.07
CA VAL A 370 -9.43 -35.58 -4.41
C VAL A 370 -8.81 -34.28 -4.79
N LEU A 371 -8.57 -34.05 -6.07
CA LEU A 371 -8.08 -32.77 -6.60
C LEU A 371 -9.20 -32.01 -7.33
N CYS A 372 -9.03 -30.71 -7.48
CA CYS A 372 -9.83 -29.91 -8.39
C CYS A 372 -9.39 -30.09 -9.85
N ARG A 373 -10.30 -29.76 -10.77
CA ARG A 373 -10.02 -29.73 -12.22
C ARG A 373 -9.15 -28.54 -12.62
N GLU A 374 -9.38 -27.44 -11.94
CA GLU A 374 -8.74 -26.14 -12.21
C GLU A 374 -7.28 -26.17 -11.77
N SER A 375 -6.40 -25.76 -12.68
CA SER A 375 -4.98 -25.49 -12.38
C SER A 375 -4.77 -24.00 -12.17
N LEU A 376 -4.01 -23.67 -11.16
CA LEU A 376 -3.79 -22.30 -10.72
C LEU A 376 -2.35 -21.86 -11.00
N THR A 377 -2.20 -20.71 -11.69
CA THR A 377 -0.89 -20.10 -12.04
C THR A 377 -0.83 -18.60 -11.71
N GLY A 378 -1.84 -18.09 -10.98
CA GLY A 378 -1.94 -16.67 -10.65
C GLY A 378 -2.34 -16.46 -9.20
N ARG A 379 -3.01 -15.34 -8.93
CA ARG A 379 -3.60 -15.02 -7.63
C ARG A 379 -4.99 -15.62 -7.56
N CYS A 380 -5.20 -16.49 -6.58
CA CYS A 380 -6.47 -17.17 -6.36
C CYS A 380 -6.80 -17.23 -4.86
N TYR A 381 -8.07 -17.01 -4.54
CA TYR A 381 -8.60 -17.18 -3.19
C TYR A 381 -9.82 -18.08 -3.25
N TRP A 382 -9.91 -19.02 -2.32
CA TRP A 382 -11.09 -19.84 -2.12
C TRP A 382 -11.30 -20.15 -0.65
N GLU A 383 -12.52 -20.50 -0.29
CA GLU A 383 -12.86 -20.93 1.04
C GLU A 383 -13.33 -22.37 1.01
N ALA A 384 -12.97 -23.13 2.02
CA ALA A 384 -13.37 -24.49 2.22
C ALA A 384 -13.91 -24.67 3.64
N GLU A 385 -15.13 -25.19 3.74
CA GLU A 385 -15.77 -25.52 5.01
C GLU A 385 -15.67 -27.01 5.25
N TRP A 386 -15.06 -27.40 6.37
CA TRP A 386 -14.88 -28.78 6.74
C TRP A 386 -15.82 -29.17 7.88
N ASP A 387 -16.21 -30.45 7.92
CA ASP A 387 -17.04 -31.00 8.97
C ASP A 387 -16.56 -32.40 9.39
N GLY A 388 -16.99 -32.85 10.58
CA GLY A 388 -16.55 -34.10 11.17
C GLY A 388 -15.28 -33.97 12.00
N PHE A 389 -14.41 -34.97 11.96
CA PHE A 389 -13.22 -35.05 12.81
C PHE A 389 -11.98 -34.38 12.25
N GLY A 390 -11.99 -34.06 10.95
CA GLY A 390 -10.87 -33.33 10.34
C GLY A 390 -10.80 -33.45 8.83
N ALA A 391 -10.02 -32.53 8.24
CA ALA A 391 -9.81 -32.45 6.81
C ALA A 391 -8.40 -31.99 6.48
N TRP A 392 -7.96 -32.32 5.28
CA TRP A 392 -6.76 -31.78 4.65
C TRP A 392 -7.16 -30.82 3.53
N ILE A 393 -6.60 -29.64 3.53
CA ILE A 393 -6.88 -28.59 2.55
C ILE A 393 -5.53 -28.10 2.03
N GLY A 394 -5.27 -28.16 0.72
CA GLY A 394 -3.97 -27.77 0.22
C GLY A 394 -3.90 -27.66 -1.29
N VAL A 395 -2.67 -27.59 -1.78
CA VAL A 395 -2.35 -27.53 -3.21
C VAL A 395 -1.24 -28.52 -3.53
N THR A 396 -1.20 -28.96 -4.78
CA THR A 396 -0.18 -29.89 -5.25
C THR A 396 0.15 -29.68 -6.74
N TYR A 397 1.35 -30.03 -7.15
CA TYR A 397 1.66 -30.21 -8.57
C TYR A 397 0.91 -31.42 -9.13
N LYS A 398 0.64 -31.40 -10.43
CA LYS A 398 -0.05 -32.50 -11.12
C LYS A 398 0.69 -33.84 -10.95
N GLY A 399 2.00 -33.79 -10.86
CA GLY A 399 2.89 -34.95 -10.74
C GLY A 399 2.93 -35.61 -9.36
N ILE A 400 2.01 -35.32 -8.42
CA ILE A 400 1.86 -36.06 -7.18
C ILE A 400 1.52 -37.52 -7.48
N ARG A 401 2.13 -38.48 -6.77
CA ARG A 401 1.86 -39.90 -6.96
C ARG A 401 0.40 -40.24 -6.59
N ARG A 402 -0.21 -41.09 -7.40
CA ARG A 402 -1.62 -41.51 -7.21
C ARG A 402 -1.74 -42.86 -6.53
N LYS A 403 -0.73 -43.69 -6.71
CA LYS A 403 -0.71 -45.10 -6.25
C LYS A 403 0.45 -45.30 -5.30
N GLY A 404 0.21 -46.00 -4.19
CA GLY A 404 1.25 -46.38 -3.26
C GLY A 404 1.06 -45.88 -1.83
N GLY A 405 2.16 -45.65 -1.12
CA GLY A 405 2.19 -45.43 0.32
C GLY A 405 1.98 -43.98 0.78
N ARG A 406 2.71 -43.59 1.83
CA ARG A 406 2.55 -42.35 2.56
C ARG A 406 2.85 -41.12 1.69
N ASP A 407 3.76 -41.24 0.78
CA ASP A 407 4.21 -40.18 -0.16
C ASP A 407 3.16 -39.75 -1.21
N CYS A 408 2.02 -40.46 -1.27
CA CYS A 408 0.87 -40.06 -2.10
C CYS A 408 -0.04 -39.02 -1.41
N GLY A 409 0.12 -38.79 -0.11
CA GLY A 409 -0.71 -37.90 0.69
C GLY A 409 -0.32 -36.43 0.49
N LEU A 410 -1.33 -35.53 0.57
CA LEU A 410 -1.12 -34.10 0.56
C LEU A 410 -0.26 -33.69 1.77
N GLY A 411 0.85 -32.99 1.50
CA GLY A 411 1.84 -32.57 2.50
C GLY A 411 2.93 -33.60 2.83
N TYR A 412 2.76 -34.85 2.42
CA TYR A 412 3.73 -35.92 2.71
C TYR A 412 4.84 -36.07 1.66
N ASN A 413 4.94 -35.13 0.74
CA ASN A 413 5.92 -35.13 -0.35
C ASN A 413 6.35 -33.67 -0.65
N ASP A 414 7.37 -33.53 -1.48
CA ASP A 414 7.92 -32.25 -1.93
C ASP A 414 7.05 -31.50 -2.95
N LYS A 415 5.98 -32.13 -3.46
CA LYS A 415 5.08 -31.61 -4.50
C LYS A 415 3.81 -31.01 -3.98
N SER A 416 3.57 -31.09 -2.66
CA SER A 416 2.28 -30.63 -2.08
C SER A 416 2.47 -29.88 -0.76
N TRP A 417 1.62 -28.90 -0.54
CA TRP A 417 1.52 -28.06 0.66
C TRP A 417 0.10 -28.14 1.18
N SER A 418 -0.07 -28.41 2.47
CA SER A 418 -1.40 -28.60 3.02
C SER A 418 -1.53 -28.12 4.46
N LEU A 419 -2.76 -27.73 4.81
CA LEU A 419 -3.24 -27.51 6.16
C LEU A 419 -4.04 -28.73 6.60
N CYS A 420 -3.70 -29.31 7.74
CA CYS A 420 -4.49 -30.30 8.43
C CYS A 420 -5.35 -29.60 9.48
N CYS A 421 -6.66 -29.72 9.35
CA CYS A 421 -7.65 -29.20 10.26
C CYS A 421 -8.18 -30.36 11.12
N ASN A 422 -8.07 -30.25 12.43
CA ASN A 422 -8.70 -31.13 13.40
C ASN A 422 -9.55 -30.33 14.38
N THR A 423 -10.38 -31.00 15.17
CA THR A 423 -11.26 -30.32 16.14
C THR A 423 -10.52 -29.56 17.23
N ASP A 424 -9.30 -29.92 17.52
CA ASP A 424 -8.48 -29.41 18.62
C ASP A 424 -7.23 -28.62 18.19
N ARG A 425 -6.80 -28.75 16.92
CA ARG A 425 -5.58 -28.11 16.42
C ARG A 425 -5.54 -27.93 14.91
N TYR A 426 -4.70 -27.01 14.48
CA TYR A 426 -4.22 -26.87 13.10
C TYR A 426 -2.75 -27.25 13.00
N SER A 427 -2.38 -27.89 11.90
CA SER A 427 -0.97 -28.08 11.52
C SER A 427 -0.79 -27.96 10.02
N VAL A 428 0.37 -27.50 9.59
CA VAL A 428 0.72 -27.46 8.16
C VAL A 428 1.76 -28.51 7.83
N TRP A 429 1.66 -29.04 6.62
CA TRP A 429 2.50 -30.12 6.14
C TRP A 429 3.08 -29.81 4.77
N HIS A 430 4.37 -30.05 4.64
CA HIS A 430 5.10 -30.03 3.39
C HIS A 430 6.34 -30.95 3.50
N ASN A 431 6.62 -31.70 2.45
CA ASN A 431 7.77 -32.60 2.38
C ASN A 431 7.87 -33.52 3.63
N ASN A 432 6.75 -34.12 4.04
CA ASN A 432 6.63 -35.01 5.19
C ASN A 432 7.02 -34.35 6.55
N LYS A 433 7.05 -33.04 6.61
CA LYS A 433 7.34 -32.26 7.83
C LYS A 433 6.06 -31.60 8.34
N GLU A 434 5.73 -31.84 9.60
CA GLU A 434 4.64 -31.16 10.29
C GLU A 434 5.14 -29.90 11.01
N THR A 435 4.36 -28.85 10.96
CA THR A 435 4.53 -27.66 11.79
C THR A 435 3.20 -27.34 12.46
N LEU A 436 3.17 -27.39 13.79
CA LEU A 436 1.98 -27.05 14.57
C LEU A 436 1.73 -25.56 14.54
N ILE A 437 0.45 -25.18 14.43
CA ILE A 437 0.02 -23.77 14.48
C ILE A 437 -0.48 -23.49 15.90
N PRO A 438 0.03 -22.43 16.57
CA PRO A 438 -0.34 -22.14 17.97
C PRO A 438 -1.75 -21.54 18.13
N ILE A 439 -2.55 -21.52 17.06
CA ILE A 439 -3.93 -21.02 17.04
C ILE A 439 -4.87 -22.22 17.13
N LYS A 440 -5.77 -22.21 18.12
CA LYS A 440 -6.78 -23.26 18.26
C LYS A 440 -7.99 -23.00 17.35
N PRO A 441 -8.62 -24.04 16.80
CA PRO A 441 -9.92 -23.92 16.17
C PRO A 441 -10.93 -23.41 17.20
N SER A 442 -11.46 -22.20 17.01
CA SER A 442 -12.46 -21.60 17.89
C SER A 442 -13.79 -21.46 17.13
N GLY A 443 -14.59 -22.52 17.09
CA GLY A 443 -15.95 -22.48 16.54
C GLY A 443 -16.07 -22.41 15.02
N SER A 444 -15.13 -21.80 14.28
CA SER A 444 -15.19 -21.77 12.82
C SER A 444 -14.52 -22.99 12.19
N ARG A 445 -15.25 -23.68 11.31
CA ARG A 445 -14.76 -24.80 10.49
C ARG A 445 -14.44 -24.35 9.04
N ARG A 446 -14.34 -23.03 8.81
CA ARG A 446 -14.10 -22.45 7.50
C ARG A 446 -12.68 -21.94 7.38
N VAL A 447 -12.00 -22.35 6.32
CA VAL A 447 -10.61 -22.01 6.01
C VAL A 447 -10.57 -21.28 4.69
N GLY A 448 -9.92 -20.10 4.67
CA GLY A 448 -9.55 -19.38 3.46
C GLY A 448 -8.15 -19.78 3.02
N VAL A 449 -7.96 -19.97 1.73
CA VAL A 449 -6.67 -20.24 1.10
C VAL A 449 -6.40 -19.20 0.05
N TYR A 450 -5.25 -18.55 0.16
CA TYR A 450 -4.78 -17.58 -0.83
C TYR A 450 -3.46 -18.05 -1.44
N LEU A 451 -3.47 -18.19 -2.75
CA LEU A 451 -2.30 -18.47 -3.56
C LEU A 451 -1.91 -17.21 -4.32
N ASP A 452 -0.65 -16.82 -4.20
CA ASP A 452 0.03 -15.92 -5.13
C ASP A 452 1.17 -16.71 -5.77
N TRP A 453 0.89 -17.28 -6.94
CA TRP A 453 1.84 -18.17 -7.63
C TRP A 453 3.09 -17.41 -8.04
N GLY A 454 2.94 -16.17 -8.54
CA GLY A 454 4.04 -15.33 -9.00
C GLY A 454 4.98 -14.88 -7.87
N ALA A 455 4.41 -14.56 -6.71
CA ALA A 455 5.18 -14.24 -5.51
C ALA A 455 5.67 -15.48 -4.73
N GLY A 456 5.30 -16.69 -5.16
CA GLY A 456 5.66 -17.93 -4.48
C GLY A 456 5.02 -18.08 -3.09
N ALA A 457 3.84 -17.50 -2.88
CA ALA A 457 3.19 -17.46 -1.57
C ALA A 457 1.89 -18.28 -1.55
N LEU A 458 1.76 -19.14 -0.53
CA LEU A 458 0.53 -19.86 -0.21
C LEU A 458 0.17 -19.60 1.25
N SER A 459 -0.98 -18.98 1.49
CA SER A 459 -1.41 -18.57 2.82
C SER A 459 -2.73 -19.23 3.21
N PHE A 460 -2.83 -19.61 4.47
CA PHE A 460 -4.02 -20.19 5.07
C PHE A 460 -4.58 -19.25 6.14
N TYR A 461 -5.90 -19.13 6.19
CA TYR A 461 -6.63 -18.27 7.12
C TYR A 461 -7.76 -19.02 7.76
N ARG A 462 -8.03 -18.75 9.04
CA ARG A 462 -9.32 -19.09 9.64
C ARG A 462 -10.31 -17.98 9.27
N VAL A 463 -11.45 -18.38 8.73
CA VAL A 463 -12.54 -17.46 8.36
C VAL A 463 -13.57 -17.45 9.47
N SER A 464 -13.87 -16.28 10.04
CA SER A 464 -14.90 -16.09 11.07
C SER A 464 -15.76 -14.86 10.77
N SER A 465 -16.77 -14.59 11.59
CA SER A 465 -17.56 -13.35 11.53
C SER A 465 -16.70 -12.10 11.68
N ASP A 466 -15.60 -12.19 12.43
CA ASP A 466 -14.71 -11.09 12.76
C ASP A 466 -13.63 -10.87 11.69
N GLY A 467 -13.63 -11.68 10.61
CA GLY A 467 -12.73 -11.59 9.50
C GLY A 467 -11.78 -12.77 9.34
N LEU A 468 -10.65 -12.50 8.67
CA LEU A 468 -9.62 -13.49 8.36
C LEU A 468 -8.52 -13.46 9.42
N THR A 469 -8.29 -14.58 10.10
CA THR A 469 -7.16 -14.76 11.02
C THR A 469 -6.06 -15.54 10.31
N PRO A 470 -4.85 -15.01 10.12
CA PRO A 470 -3.75 -15.75 9.50
C PRO A 470 -3.40 -17.00 10.32
N LEU A 471 -3.29 -18.14 9.66
CA LEU A 471 -2.84 -19.38 10.25
C LEU A 471 -1.38 -19.68 9.92
N HIS A 472 -1.06 -19.67 8.63
CA HIS A 472 0.29 -19.97 8.15
C HIS A 472 0.49 -19.45 6.74
N ARG A 473 1.75 -19.12 6.41
CA ARG A 473 2.18 -18.77 5.05
C ARG A 473 3.42 -19.59 4.67
N PHE A 474 3.28 -20.35 3.60
CA PHE A 474 4.42 -20.94 2.90
C PHE A 474 5.01 -19.97 1.90
N THR A 475 6.33 -19.93 1.83
CA THR A 475 7.06 -19.24 0.77
C THR A 475 7.86 -20.28 -0.01
N SER A 476 7.65 -20.35 -1.33
CA SER A 476 8.27 -21.33 -2.21
C SER A 476 8.39 -20.75 -3.63
N SER A 477 9.30 -21.29 -4.43
CA SER A 477 9.34 -21.00 -5.87
C SER A 477 8.52 -22.06 -6.59
N PHE A 478 7.27 -21.73 -6.99
CA PHE A 478 6.44 -22.66 -7.74
C PHE A 478 6.93 -22.74 -9.20
N THR A 479 7.09 -23.98 -9.71
CA THR A 479 7.61 -24.25 -11.05
C THR A 479 6.55 -24.75 -12.02
N GLU A 480 5.42 -25.24 -11.50
CA GLU A 480 4.31 -25.78 -12.28
C GLU A 480 3.00 -25.22 -11.75
N SER A 481 1.93 -25.32 -12.54
CA SER A 481 0.58 -25.01 -12.07
C SER A 481 0.17 -25.87 -10.88
N LEU A 482 -0.52 -25.27 -9.92
CA LEU A 482 -0.97 -25.92 -8.70
C LEU A 482 -2.44 -26.31 -8.79
N TYR A 483 -2.76 -27.49 -8.28
CA TYR A 483 -4.12 -28.02 -8.21
C TYR A 483 -4.57 -28.01 -6.74
N PRO A 484 -5.68 -27.33 -6.41
CA PRO A 484 -6.28 -27.46 -5.09
C PRO A 484 -6.68 -28.91 -4.81
N GLY A 485 -6.43 -29.36 -3.59
CA GLY A 485 -6.70 -30.72 -3.18
C GLY A 485 -7.28 -30.79 -1.77
N PHE A 486 -8.14 -31.78 -1.56
CA PHE A 486 -8.88 -32.00 -0.31
C PHE A 486 -8.80 -33.46 0.10
N GLY A 487 -8.64 -33.70 1.40
CA GLY A 487 -8.65 -35.01 1.98
C GLY A 487 -9.54 -35.06 3.21
N VAL A 488 -10.15 -36.23 3.47
CA VAL A 488 -10.93 -36.48 4.67
C VAL A 488 -10.49 -37.82 5.30
N HIS A 489 -10.22 -37.80 6.59
CA HIS A 489 -9.63 -38.96 7.27
C HIS A 489 -10.66 -40.01 7.72
N TYR A 490 -11.86 -39.55 8.03
CA TYR A 490 -12.87 -40.41 8.70
C TYR A 490 -14.14 -40.46 7.89
N ARG A 491 -14.87 -41.58 8.07
CA ARG A 491 -16.24 -41.67 7.58
C ARG A 491 -17.08 -40.53 8.15
N ASN A 492 -17.94 -39.96 7.34
CA ASN A 492 -18.79 -38.82 7.65
C ASN A 492 -18.07 -37.45 7.82
N SER A 493 -16.75 -37.38 7.67
CA SER A 493 -16.09 -36.09 7.51
C SER A 493 -16.29 -35.58 6.09
N SER A 494 -16.40 -34.26 5.93
CA SER A 494 -16.63 -33.66 4.62
C SER A 494 -15.88 -32.33 4.45
N VAL A 495 -15.67 -31.93 3.19
CA VAL A 495 -15.21 -30.61 2.81
C VAL A 495 -16.12 -30.07 1.72
N SER A 496 -16.56 -28.82 1.87
CA SER A 496 -17.37 -28.06 0.90
C SER A 496 -16.64 -26.81 0.45
N LEU A 497 -16.70 -26.52 -0.87
CA LEU A 497 -16.16 -25.34 -1.52
C LEU A 497 -17.20 -24.23 -1.62
#